data_ca63b9e421bde9f8e7b412b61f857973
#
_entry.id   ca63b9e421bde9f8e7b412b61f857973
#
_cell.length_a   1.000
_cell.length_b   1.000
_cell.length_c   1.000
_cell.angle_alpha   90.00
_cell.angle_beta   90.00
_cell.angle_gamma   90.00
#
_symmetry.space_group_name_H-M   'P 1'
#
loop_
_entity.id
_entity.type
_entity.pdbx_description
1 polymer ?
#
loop_
_entity_poly.entity_id
_entity_poly.type
_entity_poly.pdbx_seq_one_letter_code
_entity_poly.pdbx_strand_id
1 'polypeptide(L)'
;MKSVHRLMPTVPRGREQLEEKWQELRQTPEVQALLRQYPDLPDAFWQRAVLRLELYIQEQRHCRHCPGLDRCPNLLTGHRSEVRCQPPFLHVSYQKCPLLRQQELASQQSALIRSHYVPKEIMEASFSTIERDLPRLDALNALMEFCLTYEVGKKMPGIYLYGPLGVGKSRMMGA
;
A
#
# COMPACT_ATOMS: atom_id res chain seq x y z
N MET A 1 1.34 -16.83 -14.04
CA MET A 1 1.25 -15.82 -15.12
C MET A 1 -0.21 -15.42 -15.26
N LYS A 2 -0.59 -14.22 -14.80
CA LYS A 2 -1.96 -13.70 -14.99
C LYS A 2 -2.10 -13.32 -16.46
N SER A 3 -3.15 -13.81 -17.12
CA SER A 3 -3.41 -13.55 -18.53
C SER A 3 -3.58 -12.04 -18.76
N VAL A 4 -2.67 -11.45 -19.52
CA VAL A 4 -2.68 -10.03 -19.93
C VAL A 4 -3.90 -9.69 -20.78
N HIS A 5 -4.58 -10.70 -21.34
CA HIS A 5 -5.74 -10.55 -22.22
C HIS A 5 -6.97 -9.91 -21.57
N ARG A 6 -7.07 -9.88 -20.23
CA ARG A 6 -8.25 -9.39 -19.51
C ARG A 6 -8.28 -7.87 -19.30
N LEU A 7 -7.17 -7.18 -19.60
CA LEU A 7 -7.01 -5.73 -19.35
C LEU A 7 -6.79 -4.92 -20.62
N MET A 8 -6.74 -5.57 -21.80
CA MET A 8 -6.63 -4.79 -23.03
C MET A 8 -7.99 -4.21 -23.41
N PRO A 9 -8.12 -2.87 -23.48
CA PRO A 9 -9.32 -2.26 -24.04
C PRO A 9 -9.53 -2.75 -25.47
N THR A 10 -10.77 -2.99 -25.85
CA THR A 10 -11.12 -3.38 -27.22
C THR A 10 -10.68 -2.27 -28.16
N VAL A 11 -9.67 -2.51 -28.99
CA VAL A 11 -9.14 -1.49 -29.91
C VAL A 11 -10.23 -1.14 -30.93
N PRO A 12 -10.74 0.10 -30.95
CA PRO A 12 -11.74 0.53 -31.90
C PRO A 12 -11.19 0.45 -33.34
N ARG A 13 -11.95 -0.16 -34.24
CA ARG A 13 -11.53 -0.40 -35.65
C ARG A 13 -11.95 0.72 -36.61
N GLY A 14 -12.18 1.93 -36.11
CA GLY A 14 -12.57 3.03 -36.98
C GLY A 14 -12.63 4.36 -36.24
N ARG A 15 -12.64 5.45 -37.01
CA ARG A 15 -12.69 6.82 -36.46
C ARG A 15 -14.02 7.09 -35.74
N GLU A 16 -15.12 6.55 -36.25
CA GLU A 16 -16.46 6.65 -35.65
C GLU A 16 -16.53 5.98 -34.28
N GLN A 17 -15.98 4.77 -34.15
CA GLN A 17 -15.94 4.04 -32.88
C GLN A 17 -15.09 4.75 -31.83
N LEU A 18 -14.01 5.43 -32.23
CA LEU A 18 -13.20 6.25 -31.32
C LEU A 18 -13.98 7.47 -30.84
N GLU A 19 -14.74 8.09 -31.72
CA GLU A 19 -15.59 9.24 -31.38
C GLU A 19 -16.70 8.84 -30.41
N GLU A 20 -17.45 7.77 -30.71
CA GLU A 20 -18.47 7.22 -29.82
C GLU A 20 -17.90 6.90 -28.42
N LYS A 21 -16.73 6.25 -28.40
CA LYS A 21 -16.06 5.90 -27.14
C LYS A 21 -15.62 7.14 -26.38
N TRP A 22 -15.14 8.18 -27.08
CA TRP A 22 -14.80 9.45 -26.47
C TRP A 22 -16.03 10.10 -25.83
N GLN A 23 -17.17 10.12 -26.51
CA GLN A 23 -18.41 10.71 -25.99
C GLN A 23 -18.89 9.97 -24.74
N GLU A 24 -18.74 8.63 -24.67
CA GLU A 24 -19.01 7.85 -23.48
C GLU A 24 -18.08 8.21 -22.32
N LEU A 25 -16.77 8.20 -22.56
CA LEU A 25 -15.76 8.47 -21.52
C LEU A 25 -15.80 9.91 -21.02
N ARG A 26 -16.11 10.87 -21.87
CA ARG A 26 -16.23 12.29 -21.53
C ARG A 26 -17.24 12.54 -20.41
N GLN A 27 -18.29 11.70 -20.29
CA GLN A 27 -19.32 11.84 -19.26
C GLN A 27 -18.89 11.28 -17.90
N THR A 28 -17.79 10.53 -17.83
CA THR A 28 -17.34 9.95 -16.59
C THR A 28 -16.75 11.00 -15.64
N PRO A 29 -16.94 10.85 -14.31
CA PRO A 29 -16.46 11.84 -13.34
C PRO A 29 -14.93 11.99 -13.35
N GLU A 30 -14.20 10.93 -13.69
CA GLU A 30 -12.74 10.93 -13.82
C GLU A 30 -12.28 11.83 -14.97
N VAL A 31 -12.90 11.70 -16.15
CA VAL A 31 -12.57 12.52 -17.31
C VAL A 31 -13.05 13.95 -17.12
N GLN A 32 -14.20 14.17 -16.51
CA GLN A 32 -14.68 15.52 -16.17
C GLN A 32 -13.73 16.26 -15.22
N ALA A 33 -13.09 15.54 -14.30
CA ALA A 33 -12.05 16.13 -13.45
C ALA A 33 -10.81 16.55 -14.26
N LEU A 34 -10.38 15.71 -15.21
CA LEU A 34 -9.25 16.03 -16.11
C LEU A 34 -9.56 17.20 -17.04
N LEU A 35 -10.78 17.26 -17.61
CA LEU A 35 -11.20 18.38 -18.46
C LEU A 35 -11.19 19.71 -17.70
N ARG A 36 -11.59 19.70 -16.42
CA ARG A 36 -11.51 20.90 -15.55
C ARG A 36 -10.08 21.29 -15.22
N GLN A 37 -9.20 20.32 -15.08
CA GLN A 37 -7.78 20.56 -14.78
C GLN A 37 -7.01 21.07 -16.00
N TYR A 38 -7.43 20.69 -17.22
CA TYR A 38 -6.78 21.04 -18.47
C TYR A 38 -7.79 21.63 -19.49
N PRO A 39 -8.36 22.81 -19.22
CA PRO A 39 -9.45 23.37 -20.04
C PRO A 39 -9.02 23.76 -21.46
N ASP A 40 -7.74 24.05 -21.66
CA ASP A 40 -7.20 24.55 -22.94
C ASP A 40 -6.89 23.43 -23.94
N LEU A 41 -7.05 22.16 -23.56
CA LEU A 41 -6.75 21.05 -24.45
C LEU A 41 -7.90 20.73 -25.41
N PRO A 42 -7.66 20.65 -26.72
CA PRO A 42 -8.71 20.40 -27.71
C PRO A 42 -9.22 18.95 -27.63
N ASP A 43 -10.48 18.73 -28.04
CA ASP A 43 -11.09 17.39 -28.07
C ASP A 43 -10.26 16.37 -28.88
N ALA A 44 -9.60 16.79 -29.96
CA ALA A 44 -8.71 15.94 -30.72
C ALA A 44 -7.51 15.37 -29.94
N PHE A 45 -7.06 16.05 -28.87
CA PHE A 45 -6.05 15.52 -27.95
C PHE A 45 -6.61 14.33 -27.15
N TRP A 46 -7.80 14.50 -26.60
CA TRP A 46 -8.46 13.50 -25.79
C TRP A 46 -8.88 12.26 -26.57
N GLN A 47 -9.39 12.46 -27.80
CA GLN A 47 -9.75 11.36 -28.71
C GLN A 47 -8.56 10.46 -29.03
N ARG A 48 -7.36 11.02 -29.24
CA ARG A 48 -6.12 10.24 -29.42
C ARG A 48 -5.72 9.45 -28.19
N ALA A 49 -6.14 9.87 -27.01
CA ALA A 49 -5.81 9.26 -25.73
C ALA A 49 -6.89 8.30 -25.20
N VAL A 50 -7.98 8.07 -25.95
CA VAL A 50 -9.17 7.31 -25.50
C VAL A 50 -8.82 5.98 -24.83
N LEU A 51 -7.94 5.18 -25.43
CA LEU A 51 -7.55 3.88 -24.87
C LEU A 51 -6.80 4.01 -23.53
N ARG A 52 -5.96 5.04 -23.39
CA ARG A 52 -5.24 5.31 -22.13
C ARG A 52 -6.18 5.82 -21.06
N LEU A 53 -7.16 6.63 -21.44
CA LEU A 53 -8.20 7.12 -20.54
C LEU A 53 -9.09 5.98 -20.06
N GLU A 54 -9.49 5.07 -20.94
CA GLU A 54 -10.28 3.90 -20.56
C GLU A 54 -9.57 3.04 -19.53
N LEU A 55 -8.29 2.72 -19.76
CA LEU A 55 -7.48 1.97 -18.79
C LEU A 55 -7.37 2.72 -17.45
N TYR A 56 -7.09 4.02 -17.50
CA TYR A 56 -7.02 4.87 -16.31
C TYR A 56 -8.32 4.82 -15.51
N ILE A 57 -9.48 4.98 -16.17
CA ILE A 57 -10.79 4.96 -15.52
C ILE A 57 -11.05 3.58 -14.88
N GLN A 58 -10.75 2.50 -15.58
CA GLN A 58 -10.90 1.14 -15.05
C GLN A 58 -10.05 0.96 -13.77
N GLU A 59 -8.79 1.36 -13.80
CA GLU A 59 -7.90 1.26 -12.63
C GLU A 59 -8.36 2.15 -11.47
N GLN A 60 -8.88 3.36 -11.74
CA GLN A 60 -9.45 4.22 -10.70
C GLN A 60 -10.68 3.57 -10.03
N ARG A 61 -11.56 2.93 -10.83
CA ARG A 61 -12.71 2.18 -10.30
C ARG A 61 -12.28 0.99 -9.46
N HIS A 62 -11.28 0.22 -9.91
CA HIS A 62 -10.71 -0.88 -9.12
C HIS A 62 -10.15 -0.40 -7.78
N CYS A 63 -9.47 0.75 -7.76
CA CYS A 63 -8.91 1.31 -6.53
C CYS A 63 -9.97 1.82 -5.55
N ARG A 64 -11.15 2.25 -6.02
CA ARG A 64 -12.27 2.63 -5.15
C ARG A 64 -12.86 1.44 -4.39
N HIS A 65 -12.90 0.26 -5.02
CA HIS A 65 -13.43 -0.98 -4.45
C HIS A 65 -12.30 -2.00 -4.31
N CYS A 66 -11.19 -1.58 -3.72
CA CYS A 66 -9.95 -2.35 -3.69
C CYS A 66 -10.12 -3.70 -2.95
N PRO A 67 -9.92 -4.85 -3.62
CA PRO A 67 -10.04 -6.16 -3.02
C PRO A 67 -8.78 -6.62 -2.25
N GLY A 68 -7.81 -5.73 -2.08
CA GLY A 68 -6.50 -6.04 -1.49
C GLY A 68 -5.42 -6.33 -2.52
N LEU A 69 -4.16 -6.42 -2.06
CA LEU A 69 -3.00 -6.58 -2.96
C LEU A 69 -3.02 -7.91 -3.73
N ASP A 70 -3.39 -9.00 -3.07
CA ASP A 70 -3.37 -10.35 -3.67
C ASP A 70 -4.36 -10.50 -4.83
N ARG A 71 -5.44 -9.71 -4.81
CA ARG A 71 -6.50 -9.71 -5.83
C ARG A 71 -6.53 -8.42 -6.65
N CYS A 72 -5.49 -7.60 -6.55
CA CYS A 72 -5.43 -6.33 -7.28
C CYS A 72 -5.58 -6.55 -8.78
N PRO A 73 -6.62 -5.97 -9.43
CA PRO A 73 -6.88 -6.19 -10.84
C PRO A 73 -6.16 -5.22 -11.76
N ASN A 74 -5.47 -4.20 -11.23
CA ASN A 74 -4.74 -3.22 -12.01
C ASN A 74 -3.60 -3.85 -12.82
N LEU A 75 -3.17 -3.20 -13.88
CA LEU A 75 -2.08 -3.65 -14.75
C LEU A 75 -0.80 -3.93 -13.93
N LEU A 76 -0.45 -2.99 -13.05
CA LEU A 76 0.62 -3.18 -12.06
C LEU A 76 -0.01 -3.39 -10.69
N THR A 77 0.10 -4.62 -10.17
CA THR A 77 -0.39 -4.97 -8.83
C THR A 77 0.15 -4.00 -7.78
N GLY A 78 -0.72 -3.47 -6.93
CA GLY A 78 -0.33 -2.56 -5.86
C GLY A 78 0.05 -1.15 -6.33
N HIS A 79 -0.25 -0.78 -7.57
CA HIS A 79 0.01 0.57 -8.08
C HIS A 79 -1.29 1.25 -8.49
N ARG A 80 -1.27 2.58 -8.45
CA ARG A 80 -2.31 3.46 -8.96
C ARG A 80 -1.78 4.20 -10.17
N SER A 81 -2.59 4.29 -11.21
CA SER A 81 -2.29 5.13 -12.36
C SER A 81 -2.59 6.60 -12.08
N GLU A 82 -1.70 7.47 -12.52
CA GLU A 82 -1.86 8.92 -12.56
C GLU A 82 -1.68 9.41 -13.99
N VAL A 83 -2.48 10.40 -14.35
CA VAL A 83 -2.46 10.99 -15.69
C VAL A 83 -1.88 12.40 -15.63
N ARG A 84 -0.96 12.69 -16.56
CA ARG A 84 -0.44 14.04 -16.82
C ARG A 84 -0.55 14.35 -18.30
N CYS A 85 -1.15 15.49 -18.60
CA CYS A 85 -1.29 15.96 -19.98
C CYS A 85 -0.11 16.86 -20.34
N GLN A 86 0.69 16.42 -21.30
CA GLN A 86 1.77 17.21 -21.90
C GLN A 86 1.63 17.10 -23.42
N PRO A 87 1.03 18.08 -24.10
CA PRO A 87 0.82 18.03 -25.53
C PRO A 87 2.12 17.71 -26.28
N PRO A 88 2.07 16.84 -27.30
CA PRO A 88 0.87 16.20 -27.87
C PRO A 88 0.42 14.91 -27.20
N PHE A 89 1.00 14.52 -26.06
CA PHE A 89 0.77 13.21 -25.43
C PHE A 89 0.11 13.31 -24.05
N LEU A 90 -0.71 12.30 -23.77
CA LEU A 90 -1.17 11.99 -22.42
C LEU A 90 -0.23 10.93 -21.83
N HIS A 91 0.43 11.26 -20.73
CA HIS A 91 1.32 10.37 -20.01
C HIS A 91 0.58 9.68 -18.86
N VAL A 92 0.71 8.36 -18.78
CA VAL A 92 0.24 7.58 -17.63
C VAL A 92 1.46 7.13 -16.85
N SER A 93 1.52 7.49 -15.58
CA SER A 93 2.54 7.05 -14.62
C SER A 93 1.89 6.20 -13.54
N TYR A 94 2.70 5.37 -12.88
CA TYR A 94 2.22 4.45 -11.84
C TYR A 94 2.92 4.76 -10.53
N GLN A 95 2.14 4.90 -9.46
CA GLN A 95 2.64 5.10 -8.12
C GLN A 95 2.21 3.96 -7.21
N LYS A 96 3.08 3.57 -6.26
CA LYS A 96 2.74 2.56 -5.26
C LYS A 96 1.53 2.98 -4.45
N CYS A 97 0.53 2.10 -4.36
CA CYS A 97 -0.65 2.35 -3.53
C CYS A 97 -0.30 2.28 -2.03
N PRO A 98 -1.14 2.82 -1.15
CA PRO A 98 -0.90 2.80 0.30
C PRO A 98 -0.69 1.39 0.86
N LEU A 99 -1.45 0.39 0.39
CA LEU A 99 -1.33 -1.00 0.85
C LEU A 99 0.04 -1.60 0.50
N LEU A 100 0.54 -1.38 -0.72
CA LEU A 100 1.87 -1.86 -1.12
C LEU A 100 2.98 -1.18 -0.31
N ARG A 101 2.87 0.14 -0.08
CA ARG A 101 3.82 0.88 0.76
C ARG A 101 3.84 0.33 2.19
N GLN A 102 2.67 0.07 2.76
CA GLN A 102 2.56 -0.49 4.11
C GLN A 102 3.17 -1.89 4.20
N GLN A 103 2.92 -2.75 3.21
CA GLN A 103 3.49 -4.09 3.13
C GLN A 103 5.03 -4.05 3.02
N GLU A 104 5.57 -3.17 2.17
CA GLU A 104 7.01 -2.99 2.02
C GLU A 104 7.66 -2.48 3.30
N LEU A 105 7.04 -1.51 3.99
CA LEU A 105 7.53 -1.00 5.28
C LEU A 105 7.53 -2.10 6.35
N ALA A 106 6.46 -2.89 6.46
CA ALA A 106 6.38 -4.02 7.38
C ALA A 106 7.45 -5.07 7.07
N SER A 107 7.66 -5.38 5.78
CA SER A 107 8.71 -6.30 5.34
C SER A 107 10.12 -5.79 5.67
N GLN A 108 10.38 -4.49 5.46
CA GLN A 108 11.66 -3.87 5.81
C GLN A 108 11.90 -3.91 7.32
N GLN A 109 10.90 -3.57 8.13
CA GLN A 109 11.00 -3.66 9.59
C GLN A 109 11.29 -5.08 10.05
N SER A 110 10.57 -6.07 9.49
CA SER A 110 10.82 -7.50 9.79
C SER A 110 12.22 -7.95 9.39
N ALA A 111 12.76 -7.42 8.29
CA ALA A 111 14.11 -7.75 7.83
C ALA A 111 15.22 -7.14 8.73
N LEU A 112 14.93 -6.07 9.46
CA LEU A 112 15.85 -5.49 10.44
C LEU A 112 15.94 -6.31 11.72
N ILE A 113 14.88 -7.04 12.06
CA ILE A 113 14.84 -7.93 13.23
C ILE A 113 15.43 -9.29 12.83
N ARG A 114 16.75 -9.40 12.87
CA ARG A 114 17.45 -10.68 12.69
C ARG A 114 17.72 -11.28 14.06
N SER A 115 16.93 -12.27 14.45
CA SER A 115 17.20 -13.06 15.65
C SER A 115 17.72 -14.44 15.25
N HIS A 116 18.88 -14.81 15.78
CA HIS A 116 19.42 -16.15 15.65
C HIS A 116 19.06 -16.96 16.88
N TYR A 117 18.49 -18.16 16.69
CA TYR A 117 18.13 -19.11 17.77
C TYR A 117 17.04 -18.63 18.74
N VAL A 118 16.21 -17.64 18.37
CA VAL A 118 15.04 -17.26 19.16
C VAL A 118 13.84 -18.07 18.69
N PRO A 119 13.13 -18.79 19.58
CA PRO A 119 11.91 -19.52 19.23
C PRO A 119 10.84 -18.59 18.62
N LYS A 120 10.04 -19.15 17.69
CA LYS A 120 9.03 -18.40 16.98
C LYS A 120 8.00 -17.74 17.92
N GLU A 121 7.62 -18.45 18.99
CA GLU A 121 6.68 -17.96 20.01
C GLU A 121 7.19 -16.70 20.76
N ILE A 122 8.50 -16.53 20.84
CA ILE A 122 9.12 -15.33 21.43
C ILE A 122 9.15 -14.19 20.41
N MET A 123 9.44 -14.50 19.14
CA MET A 123 9.44 -13.50 18.08
C MET A 123 8.05 -12.91 17.76
N GLU A 124 7.01 -13.71 17.96
CA GLU A 124 5.61 -13.32 17.77
C GLU A 124 4.96 -12.75 19.04
N ALA A 125 5.73 -12.64 20.14
CA ALA A 125 5.23 -12.07 21.38
C ALA A 125 4.91 -10.57 21.21
N SER A 126 3.89 -10.12 21.92
CA SER A 126 3.46 -8.73 21.96
C SER A 126 2.91 -8.43 23.35
N PHE A 127 3.05 -7.20 23.84
CA PHE A 127 2.48 -6.77 25.11
C PHE A 127 0.96 -7.01 25.22
N SER A 128 0.25 -7.07 24.08
CA SER A 128 -1.18 -7.38 24.04
C SER A 128 -1.49 -8.87 24.27
N THR A 129 -0.52 -9.77 24.00
CA THR A 129 -0.68 -11.23 24.10
C THR A 129 -0.11 -11.82 25.38
N ILE A 130 0.50 -10.99 26.22
CA ILE A 130 1.06 -11.42 27.51
C ILE A 130 0.00 -11.28 28.61
N GLU A 131 -0.20 -12.36 29.39
CA GLU A 131 -1.09 -12.34 30.53
C GLU A 131 -0.59 -11.36 31.61
N ARG A 132 -1.48 -10.48 32.03
CA ARG A 132 -1.22 -9.44 33.05
C ARG A 132 -1.62 -9.95 34.42
N ASP A 133 -0.84 -10.83 35.00
CA ASP A 133 -0.99 -11.25 36.38
C ASP A 133 -0.18 -10.35 37.33
N LEU A 134 -0.59 -10.29 38.61
CA LEU A 134 0.04 -9.42 39.59
C LEU A 134 1.58 -9.56 39.69
N PRO A 135 2.17 -10.78 39.66
CA PRO A 135 3.62 -10.94 39.76
C PRO A 135 4.41 -10.40 38.57
N ARG A 136 3.77 -10.21 37.40
CA ARG A 136 4.41 -9.74 36.16
C ARG A 136 4.15 -8.27 35.88
N LEU A 137 3.17 -7.67 36.57
CA LEU A 137 2.67 -6.35 36.25
C LEU A 137 3.77 -5.28 36.30
N ASP A 138 4.58 -5.29 37.36
CA ASP A 138 5.67 -4.32 37.54
C ASP A 138 6.74 -4.45 36.42
N ALA A 139 7.10 -5.69 36.08
CA ALA A 139 8.05 -5.95 35.00
C ALA A 139 7.51 -5.53 33.64
N LEU A 140 6.23 -5.78 33.37
CA LEU A 140 5.56 -5.35 32.11
C LEU A 140 5.48 -3.83 32.02
N ASN A 141 5.11 -3.16 33.10
CA ASN A 141 5.05 -1.69 33.13
C ASN A 141 6.43 -1.07 32.89
N ALA A 142 7.48 -1.59 33.56
CA ALA A 142 8.85 -1.12 33.35
C ALA A 142 9.34 -1.31 31.89
N LEU A 143 9.01 -2.45 31.28
CA LEU A 143 9.34 -2.71 29.87
C LEU A 143 8.58 -1.78 28.92
N MET A 144 7.28 -1.58 29.15
CA MET A 144 6.47 -0.67 28.35
C MET A 144 6.97 0.78 28.46
N GLU A 145 7.27 1.24 29.66
CA GLU A 145 7.84 2.57 29.91
C GLU A 145 9.18 2.73 29.20
N PHE A 146 10.07 1.73 29.29
CA PHE A 146 11.33 1.74 28.56
C PHE A 146 11.13 1.87 27.05
N CYS A 147 10.22 1.08 26.45
CA CYS A 147 9.92 1.15 25.02
C CYS A 147 9.37 2.52 24.60
N LEU A 148 8.54 3.15 25.43
CA LEU A 148 7.95 4.46 25.15
C LEU A 148 8.95 5.62 25.30
N THR A 149 9.95 5.46 26.18
CA THR A 149 10.95 6.51 26.46
C THR A 149 12.26 6.34 25.69
N TYR A 150 12.43 5.17 25.02
CA TYR A 150 13.67 4.88 24.29
C TYR A 150 13.85 5.80 23.08
N GLU A 151 15.01 6.48 23.04
CA GLU A 151 15.40 7.31 21.90
C GLU A 151 16.74 6.80 21.31
N VAL A 152 16.72 6.56 20.00
CA VAL A 152 17.92 6.11 19.26
C VAL A 152 19.03 7.14 19.36
N GLY A 153 20.21 6.69 19.76
CA GLY A 153 21.41 7.54 19.89
C GLY A 153 21.58 8.22 21.26
N LYS A 154 20.61 8.16 22.15
CA LYS A 154 20.76 8.57 23.55
C LYS A 154 21.31 7.43 24.40
N LYS A 155 22.24 7.74 25.32
CA LYS A 155 22.68 6.79 26.34
C LYS A 155 21.56 6.66 27.39
N MET A 156 20.89 5.52 27.37
CA MET A 156 19.87 5.14 28.38
C MET A 156 20.33 3.88 29.12
N PRO A 157 19.98 3.73 30.43
CA PRO A 157 20.22 2.48 31.14
C PRO A 157 19.37 1.36 30.50
N GLY A 158 19.97 0.18 30.31
CA GLY A 158 19.24 -1.00 29.83
C GLY A 158 18.38 -1.62 30.93
N ILE A 159 17.43 -2.51 30.53
CA ILE A 159 16.62 -3.29 31.45
C ILE A 159 17.23 -4.68 31.61
N TYR A 160 17.28 -5.17 32.84
CA TYR A 160 17.64 -6.53 33.18
C TYR A 160 16.48 -7.22 33.93
N LEU A 161 15.92 -8.28 33.32
CA LEU A 161 14.87 -9.08 33.93
C LEU A 161 15.46 -10.31 34.64
N TYR A 162 15.18 -10.46 35.92
CA TYR A 162 15.56 -11.62 36.70
C TYR A 162 14.35 -12.24 37.44
N GLY A 163 14.49 -13.49 37.87
CA GLY A 163 13.41 -14.21 38.57
C GLY A 163 13.43 -15.72 38.27
N PRO A 164 12.48 -16.49 38.84
CA PRO A 164 12.39 -17.94 38.68
C PRO A 164 12.29 -18.39 37.22
N LEU A 165 12.64 -19.67 36.96
CA LEU A 165 12.44 -20.28 35.65
C LEU A 165 10.93 -20.41 35.33
N GLY A 166 10.58 -20.34 34.04
CA GLY A 166 9.20 -20.53 33.59
C GLY A 166 8.25 -19.34 33.67
N VAL A 167 8.62 -18.22 34.33
CA VAL A 167 7.75 -17.04 34.51
C VAL A 167 7.56 -16.18 33.25
N GLY A 168 8.08 -16.57 32.12
CA GLY A 168 7.87 -15.87 30.84
C GLY A 168 8.80 -14.70 30.56
N LYS A 169 9.96 -14.57 31.24
CA LYS A 169 10.93 -13.46 31.01
C LYS A 169 11.32 -13.29 29.54
N SER A 170 11.69 -14.37 28.89
CA SER A 170 12.09 -14.32 27.47
C SER A 170 10.94 -13.85 26.56
N ARG A 171 9.70 -14.23 26.87
CA ARG A 171 8.52 -13.79 26.11
C ARG A 171 8.23 -12.31 26.36
N MET A 172 8.41 -11.81 27.58
CA MET A 172 8.29 -10.38 27.90
C MET A 172 9.36 -9.54 27.21
N MET A 173 10.61 -10.07 27.08
CA MET A 173 11.70 -9.38 26.37
C MET A 173 11.54 -9.40 24.85
N GLY A 174 10.75 -10.33 24.30
CA GLY A 174 10.47 -10.42 22.87
C GLY A 174 9.28 -9.58 22.42
N ALA A 175 8.47 -9.09 23.36
CA ALA A 175 7.27 -8.30 23.10
C ALA A 175 7.59 -6.82 22.89
#